data_49c6ce59ef6d17974a1266f5c5d8ee4f
#
_entry.id   49c6ce59ef6d17974a1266f5c5d8ee4f
#
_cell.length_a   1.000
_cell.length_b   1.000
_cell.length_c   1.000
_cell.angle_alpha   90.00
_cell.angle_beta   90.00
_cell.angle_gamma   90.00
#
_symmetry.space_group_name_H-M   'P 1'
#
loop_
_entity.id
_entity.type
_entity.pdbx_description
1 polymer ?
#
loop_
_entity_poly.entity_id
_entity_poly.type
_entity_poly.pdbx_seq_one_letter_code
_entity_poly.pdbx_strand_id
1 'polypeptide(L)'
;MIFFLDKVHPLWDQPEWGFPKGRRNKMESNIECATREFEEESNFSKNDYILLEGIRPLSEEFIGTNAIKYKHVYYIAFAPTNKEPKINNDNLHQQTEIGDIGYFTFSEILGMIRSYHVDRKKIIEKVFIFTCEKIIKELKNDLCFQNK
;
A
#
# COMPACT_ATOMS: atom_id res chain seq x y z
N MET A 1 11.29 -34.06 2.83
CA MET A 1 10.90 -32.65 3.00
C MET A 1 9.42 -32.47 3.39
N ILE A 2 8.55 -33.44 3.18
CA ILE A 2 7.11 -33.41 3.53
C ILE A 2 6.87 -33.49 5.04
N PHE A 3 7.76 -34.13 5.81
CA PHE A 3 7.61 -34.43 7.23
C PHE A 3 7.61 -33.20 8.18
N PHE A 4 8.04 -32.03 7.71
CA PHE A 4 8.04 -30.80 8.51
C PHE A 4 6.78 -29.96 8.35
N LEU A 5 6.06 -30.07 7.23
CA LEU A 5 4.85 -29.29 6.96
C LEU A 5 3.68 -29.72 7.84
N ASP A 6 3.58 -31.02 8.18
CA ASP A 6 2.49 -31.55 9.01
C ASP A 6 2.57 -31.12 10.49
N LYS A 7 3.68 -30.50 10.90
CA LYS A 7 3.91 -30.04 12.29
C LYS A 7 3.84 -28.52 12.45
N VAL A 8 3.69 -27.78 11.36
CA VAL A 8 3.59 -26.31 11.38
C VAL A 8 2.12 -25.92 11.28
N HIS A 9 1.55 -25.51 12.40
CA HIS A 9 0.23 -24.90 12.40
C HIS A 9 0.39 -23.40 12.18
N PRO A 10 -0.07 -22.83 11.05
CA PRO A 10 0.00 -21.40 10.83
C PRO A 10 -0.85 -20.67 11.87
N LEU A 11 -0.34 -19.60 12.42
CA LEU A 11 -1.06 -18.73 13.36
C LEU A 11 -2.24 -18.02 12.68
N TRP A 12 -2.25 -17.98 11.36
CA TRP A 12 -3.18 -17.21 10.54
C TRP A 12 -3.61 -18.04 9.33
N ASP A 13 -4.91 -18.08 9.08
CA ASP A 13 -5.52 -18.84 7.98
C ASP A 13 -5.33 -18.15 6.62
N GLN A 14 -5.03 -16.84 6.61
CA GLN A 14 -4.87 -16.03 5.42
C GLN A 14 -3.47 -15.40 5.35
N PRO A 15 -2.91 -15.18 4.15
CA PRO A 15 -1.71 -14.39 3.96
C PRO A 15 -1.84 -13.00 4.58
N GLU A 16 -0.72 -12.37 4.87
CA GLU A 16 -0.73 -11.00 5.38
C GLU A 16 -0.96 -10.00 4.26
N TRP A 17 -1.92 -9.09 4.48
CA TRP A 17 -2.14 -7.96 3.59
C TRP A 17 -1.18 -6.81 3.88
N GLY A 18 -0.75 -6.14 2.84
CA GLY A 18 0.14 -4.99 2.91
C GLY A 18 -0.03 -4.05 1.73
N PHE A 19 0.70 -2.94 1.74
CA PHE A 19 0.78 -2.07 0.58
C PHE A 19 1.80 -2.61 -0.42
N PRO A 20 1.67 -2.30 -1.71
CA PRO A 20 2.70 -2.58 -2.71
C PRO A 20 4.07 -2.08 -2.23
N LYS A 21 5.07 -2.93 -2.27
CA LYS A 21 6.38 -2.66 -1.69
C LYS A 21 7.46 -3.62 -2.17
N GLY A 22 8.66 -3.13 -2.27
CA GLY A 22 9.81 -3.97 -2.49
C GLY A 22 11.11 -3.33 -2.03
N ARG A 23 12.21 -3.95 -2.41
CA ARG A 23 13.55 -3.48 -2.07
C ARG A 23 14.05 -2.50 -3.11
N ARG A 24 14.65 -1.43 -2.62
CA ARG A 24 15.30 -0.45 -3.46
C ARG A 24 16.50 -1.05 -4.19
N ASN A 25 16.55 -0.86 -5.49
CA ASN A 25 17.70 -1.23 -6.32
C ASN A 25 18.89 -0.31 -6.05
N LYS A 26 20.09 -0.73 -6.50
CA LYS A 26 21.28 0.10 -6.43
C LYS A 26 21.06 1.36 -7.28
N MET A 27 21.37 2.53 -6.71
CA MET A 27 21.19 3.87 -7.32
C MET A 27 19.75 4.34 -7.51
N GLU A 28 18.75 3.59 -7.09
CA GLU A 28 17.34 3.96 -7.11
C GLU A 28 17.00 4.81 -5.88
N SER A 29 16.23 5.87 -6.04
CA SER A 29 15.69 6.65 -4.91
C SER A 29 14.49 5.92 -4.28
N ASN A 30 14.06 6.35 -3.09
CA ASN A 30 12.91 5.74 -2.43
C ASN A 30 11.61 5.90 -3.23
N ILE A 31 11.42 7.05 -3.90
CA ILE A 31 10.22 7.33 -4.69
C ILE A 31 10.20 6.52 -5.99
N GLU A 32 11.35 6.36 -6.65
CA GLU A 32 11.48 5.51 -7.84
C GLU A 32 11.19 4.05 -7.50
N CYS A 33 11.71 3.55 -6.37
CA CYS A 33 11.38 2.23 -5.87
C CYS A 33 9.87 2.08 -5.63
N ALA A 34 9.25 3.02 -4.90
CA ALA A 34 7.83 2.93 -4.57
C ALA A 34 6.95 2.94 -5.82
N THR A 35 7.26 3.77 -6.83
CA THR A 35 6.50 3.80 -8.09
C THR A 35 6.70 2.54 -8.91
N ARG A 36 7.92 2.03 -9.02
CA ARG A 36 8.22 0.78 -9.73
C ARG A 36 7.49 -0.41 -9.09
N GLU A 37 7.61 -0.60 -7.79
CA GLU A 37 6.94 -1.69 -7.07
C GLU A 37 5.41 -1.58 -7.17
N PHE A 38 4.86 -0.36 -7.08
CA PHE A 38 3.43 -0.15 -7.26
C PHE A 38 2.98 -0.57 -8.67
N GLU A 39 3.72 -0.20 -9.72
CA GLU A 39 3.41 -0.55 -11.10
C GLU A 39 3.56 -2.06 -11.35
N GLU A 40 4.60 -2.69 -10.82
CA GLU A 40 4.86 -4.13 -10.92
C GLU A 40 3.79 -4.96 -10.21
N GLU A 41 3.42 -4.60 -8.98
CA GLU A 41 2.48 -5.35 -8.16
C GLU A 41 1.01 -5.09 -8.51
N SER A 42 0.65 -3.88 -9.00
CA SER A 42 -0.75 -3.51 -9.29
C SER A 42 -1.16 -3.62 -10.76
N ASN A 43 -0.23 -3.78 -11.65
CA ASN A 43 -0.43 -3.69 -13.10
C ASN A 43 -0.96 -2.32 -13.56
N PHE A 44 -0.65 -1.26 -12.81
CA PHE A 44 -0.88 0.13 -13.19
C PHE A 44 0.33 0.67 -13.93
N SER A 45 0.12 1.68 -14.75
CA SER A 45 1.17 2.46 -15.40
C SER A 45 1.18 3.88 -14.86
N LYS A 46 2.23 4.64 -15.14
CA LYS A 46 2.37 6.05 -14.72
C LYS A 46 1.18 6.95 -15.09
N ASN A 47 0.41 6.57 -16.10
CA ASN A 47 -0.76 7.34 -16.55
C ASN A 47 -2.04 6.98 -15.76
N ASP A 48 -2.00 5.94 -14.94
CA ASP A 48 -3.17 5.43 -14.23
C ASP A 48 -3.30 5.98 -12.80
N TYR A 49 -2.31 6.74 -12.33
CA TYR A 49 -2.34 7.33 -10.99
C TYR A 49 -1.62 8.68 -10.95
N ILE A 50 -1.89 9.45 -9.93
CA ILE A 50 -1.22 10.73 -9.66
C ILE A 50 -0.50 10.62 -8.34
N LEU A 51 0.83 10.67 -8.37
CA LEU A 51 1.63 10.76 -7.16
C LEU A 51 1.44 12.13 -6.51
N LEU A 52 1.12 12.17 -5.22
CA LEU A 52 0.92 13.41 -4.49
C LEU A 52 2.27 13.99 -4.07
N GLU A 53 2.86 14.79 -4.95
CA GLU A 53 4.11 15.47 -4.69
C GLU A 53 3.96 16.54 -3.59
N GLY A 54 5.05 16.83 -2.90
CA GLY A 54 5.07 17.82 -1.80
C GLY A 54 4.51 17.33 -0.48
N ILE A 55 4.00 16.11 -0.41
CA ILE A 55 3.60 15.47 0.86
C ILE A 55 4.81 14.74 1.44
N ARG A 56 5.11 15.00 2.72
CA ARG A 56 6.18 14.31 3.41
C ARG A 56 5.87 12.81 3.47
N PRO A 57 6.79 11.93 3.03
CA PRO A 57 6.60 10.49 3.11
C PRO A 57 6.35 10.04 4.56
N LEU A 58 5.49 9.06 4.71
CA LEU A 58 5.27 8.37 5.99
C LEU A 58 6.24 7.20 6.10
N SER A 59 6.57 6.78 7.31
CA SER A 59 7.47 5.63 7.48
C SER A 59 7.14 4.84 8.74
N GLU A 60 7.40 3.53 8.68
CA GLU A 60 7.46 2.64 9.83
C GLU A 60 8.84 1.98 9.92
N GLU A 61 9.27 1.68 11.14
CA GLU A 61 10.48 0.92 11.39
C GLU A 61 10.14 -0.30 12.27
N PHE A 62 10.69 -1.43 11.94
CA PHE A 62 10.47 -2.66 12.69
C PHE A 62 11.67 -3.59 12.60
N ILE A 63 11.74 -4.56 13.51
CA ILE A 63 12.73 -5.62 13.47
C ILE A 63 12.04 -6.86 12.90
N GLY A 64 12.58 -7.38 11.80
CA GLY A 64 12.09 -8.61 11.20
C GLY A 64 12.40 -9.85 12.05
N THR A 65 11.81 -10.98 11.72
CA THR A 65 12.04 -12.28 12.36
C THR A 65 13.50 -12.75 12.27
N ASN A 66 14.25 -12.22 11.32
CA ASN A 66 15.68 -12.42 11.12
C ASN A 66 16.56 -11.45 11.94
N ALA A 67 15.99 -10.71 12.89
CA ALA A 67 16.63 -9.70 13.73
C ALA A 67 17.24 -8.52 12.95
N ILE A 68 16.87 -8.33 11.68
CA ILE A 68 17.28 -7.18 10.87
C ILE A 68 16.29 -6.04 11.05
N LYS A 69 16.81 -4.81 11.20
CA LYS A 69 15.98 -3.59 11.24
C LYS A 69 15.59 -3.20 9.83
N TYR A 70 14.29 -3.05 9.62
CA TYR A 70 13.70 -2.60 8.36
C TYR A 70 13.07 -1.23 8.53
N LYS A 71 13.06 -0.48 7.43
CA LYS A 71 12.32 0.78 7.31
C LYS A 71 11.52 0.75 6.02
N HIS A 72 10.20 0.84 6.15
CA HIS A 72 9.31 1.09 5.02
C HIS A 72 9.04 2.59 4.90
N VAL A 73 9.05 3.10 3.68
CA VAL A 73 8.76 4.50 3.35
C VAL A 73 7.58 4.51 2.38
N TYR A 74 6.51 5.21 2.76
CA TYR A 74 5.25 5.24 2.03
C TYR A 74 5.02 6.58 1.37
N TYR A 75 4.62 6.54 0.13
CA TYR A 75 4.18 7.67 -0.67
C TYR A 75 2.69 7.54 -0.94
N ILE A 76 1.99 8.66 -1.08
CA ILE A 76 0.56 8.69 -1.33
C ILE A 76 0.33 9.00 -2.80
N ALA A 77 -0.49 8.19 -3.45
CA ALA A 77 -0.94 8.42 -4.81
C ALA A 77 -2.47 8.38 -4.87
N PHE A 78 -3.03 9.13 -5.79
CA PHE A 78 -4.44 9.08 -6.14
C PHE A 78 -4.59 8.23 -7.40
N ALA A 79 -5.41 7.18 -7.33
CA ALA A 79 -5.78 6.36 -8.47
C ALA A 79 -7.30 6.44 -8.67
N PRO A 80 -7.80 6.70 -9.89
CA PRO A 80 -9.22 6.73 -10.17
C PRO A 80 -9.82 5.32 -10.06
N THR A 81 -11.02 5.22 -9.48
CA THR A 81 -11.69 3.95 -9.22
C THR A 81 -12.25 3.23 -10.45
N ASN A 82 -12.14 3.86 -11.64
CA ASN A 82 -12.56 3.24 -12.90
C ASN A 82 -11.55 2.20 -13.44
N LYS A 83 -10.36 2.11 -12.85
CA LYS A 83 -9.37 1.08 -13.13
C LYS A 83 -9.11 0.30 -11.85
N GLU A 84 -9.37 -0.99 -11.88
CA GLU A 84 -9.06 -1.87 -10.77
C GLU A 84 -7.69 -2.50 -10.92
N PRO A 85 -6.92 -2.65 -9.84
CA PRO A 85 -5.69 -3.41 -9.86
C PRO A 85 -6.00 -4.87 -10.18
N LYS A 86 -5.13 -5.52 -10.96
CA LYS A 86 -5.33 -6.91 -11.38
C LYS A 86 -4.02 -7.67 -11.37
N ILE A 87 -4.13 -8.94 -11.02
CA ILE A 87 -3.04 -9.88 -11.28
C ILE A 87 -3.04 -10.18 -12.77
N ASN A 88 -1.91 -9.89 -13.42
CA ASN A 88 -1.71 -10.17 -14.83
C ASN A 88 -1.21 -11.60 -15.00
N ASN A 89 -2.02 -12.44 -15.65
CA ASN A 89 -1.69 -13.86 -15.89
C ASN A 89 -0.49 -14.06 -16.81
N ASP A 90 -0.07 -13.04 -17.55
CA ASP A 90 1.10 -13.09 -18.41
C ASP A 90 2.38 -12.61 -17.70
N ASN A 91 2.25 -12.06 -16.47
CA ASN A 91 3.37 -11.58 -15.66
C ASN A 91 3.72 -12.59 -14.56
N LEU A 92 4.64 -13.51 -14.87
CA LEU A 92 5.10 -14.54 -13.93
C LEU A 92 5.70 -13.96 -12.64
N HIS A 93 6.34 -12.80 -12.71
CA HIS A 93 6.93 -12.14 -11.54
C HIS A 93 5.83 -11.72 -10.56
N GLN A 94 4.82 -11.02 -11.06
CA GLN A 94 3.66 -10.63 -10.25
C GLN A 94 2.95 -11.86 -9.64
N GLN A 95 2.70 -12.91 -10.42
CA GLN A 95 2.04 -14.13 -9.93
C GLN A 95 2.81 -14.87 -8.82
N THR A 96 4.12 -14.78 -8.82
CA THR A 96 4.94 -15.44 -7.79
C THR A 96 5.00 -14.65 -6.49
N GLU A 97 4.75 -13.34 -6.52
CA GLU A 97 4.88 -12.45 -5.38
C GLU A 97 3.54 -12.00 -4.80
N ILE A 98 2.52 -11.86 -5.64
CA ILE A 98 1.22 -11.30 -5.27
C ILE A 98 0.16 -12.40 -5.25
N GLY A 99 -0.39 -12.66 -4.07
CA GLY A 99 -1.50 -13.62 -3.91
C GLY A 99 -2.85 -13.04 -4.29
N ASP A 100 -3.07 -11.75 -3.99
CA ASP A 100 -4.28 -11.01 -4.34
C ASP A 100 -4.02 -9.50 -4.26
N ILE A 101 -4.86 -8.70 -4.95
CA ILE A 101 -4.78 -7.24 -4.95
C ILE A 101 -6.17 -6.63 -5.15
N GLY A 102 -6.47 -5.51 -4.48
CA GLY A 102 -7.76 -4.86 -4.59
C GLY A 102 -7.83 -3.50 -3.89
N TYR A 103 -8.97 -2.83 -4.07
CA TYR A 103 -9.35 -1.65 -3.30
C TYR A 103 -10.14 -2.07 -2.07
N PHE A 104 -9.87 -1.44 -0.96
CA PHE A 104 -10.51 -1.73 0.31
C PHE A 104 -10.91 -0.44 1.01
N THR A 105 -12.02 -0.45 1.70
CA THR A 105 -12.42 0.65 2.57
C THR A 105 -11.48 0.78 3.77
N PHE A 106 -11.50 1.93 4.41
CA PHE A 106 -10.68 2.18 5.60
C PHE A 106 -10.92 1.12 6.71
N SER A 107 -12.18 0.75 6.94
CA SER A 107 -12.53 -0.25 7.96
C SER A 107 -12.04 -1.65 7.61
N GLU A 108 -12.13 -2.05 6.35
CA GLU A 108 -11.63 -3.34 5.87
C GLU A 108 -10.11 -3.42 6.03
N ILE A 109 -9.37 -2.40 5.60
CA ILE A 109 -7.90 -2.35 5.74
C ILE A 109 -7.48 -2.50 7.20
N LEU A 110 -8.13 -1.80 8.13
CA LEU A 110 -7.81 -1.91 9.56
C LEU A 110 -8.04 -3.32 10.12
N GLY A 111 -9.04 -4.03 9.58
CA GLY A 111 -9.30 -5.44 9.93
C GLY A 111 -8.29 -6.41 9.32
N MET A 112 -7.75 -6.12 8.14
CA MET A 112 -6.83 -6.98 7.40
C MET A 112 -5.38 -6.87 7.90
N ILE A 113 -4.98 -5.70 8.42
CA ILE A 113 -3.63 -5.50 8.97
C ILE A 113 -3.52 -6.19 10.33
N ARG A 114 -2.48 -7.02 10.49
CA ARG A 114 -2.20 -7.74 11.73
C ARG A 114 -2.13 -6.82 12.94
N SER A 115 -2.61 -7.29 14.09
CA SER A 115 -2.71 -6.47 15.32
C SER A 115 -1.37 -5.93 15.81
N TYR A 116 -0.28 -6.66 15.56
CA TYR A 116 1.06 -6.25 15.97
C TYR A 116 1.69 -5.15 15.09
N HIS A 117 1.14 -4.85 13.91
CA HIS A 117 1.58 -3.76 13.05
C HIS A 117 0.95 -2.42 13.44
N VAL A 118 1.18 -2.00 14.67
CA VAL A 118 0.58 -0.77 15.24
C VAL A 118 0.95 0.47 14.44
N ASP A 119 2.20 0.60 14.01
CA ASP A 119 2.64 1.78 13.26
C ASP A 119 2.06 1.82 11.85
N ARG A 120 1.86 0.67 11.20
CA ARG A 120 1.16 0.59 9.91
C ARG A 120 -0.29 1.04 10.03
N LYS A 121 -1.00 0.65 11.09
CA LYS A 121 -2.37 1.12 11.37
C LYS A 121 -2.42 2.64 11.56
N LYS A 122 -1.47 3.23 12.30
CA LYS A 122 -1.36 4.68 12.44
C LYS A 122 -1.09 5.40 11.10
N ILE A 123 -0.33 4.78 10.20
CA ILE A 123 -0.11 5.33 8.86
C ILE A 123 -1.42 5.35 8.08
N ILE A 124 -2.20 4.28 8.10
CA ILE A 124 -3.50 4.19 7.44
C ILE A 124 -4.46 5.27 7.99
N GLU A 125 -4.53 5.42 9.30
CA GLU A 125 -5.34 6.46 9.95
C GLU A 125 -4.93 7.87 9.51
N LYS A 126 -3.64 8.18 9.46
CA LYS A 126 -3.12 9.47 8.98
C LYS A 126 -3.49 9.73 7.53
N VAL A 127 -3.37 8.73 6.65
CA VAL A 127 -3.76 8.85 5.24
C VAL A 127 -5.25 9.09 5.11
N PHE A 128 -6.07 8.38 5.87
CA PHE A 128 -7.52 8.56 5.89
C PHE A 128 -7.92 9.97 6.33
N ILE A 129 -7.37 10.46 7.45
CA ILE A 129 -7.63 11.82 7.94
C ILE A 129 -7.23 12.86 6.90
N PHE A 130 -6.02 12.73 6.34
CA PHE A 130 -5.54 13.62 5.27
C PHE A 130 -6.49 13.65 4.07
N THR A 131 -6.98 12.50 3.63
CA THR A 131 -7.91 12.39 2.51
C THR A 131 -9.25 13.07 2.83
N CYS A 132 -9.80 12.84 4.01
CA CYS A 132 -11.03 13.50 4.46
C CYS A 132 -10.88 15.03 4.51
N GLU A 133 -9.77 15.54 5.04
CA GLU A 133 -9.49 16.98 5.11
C GLU A 133 -9.41 17.61 3.71
N LYS A 134 -8.78 16.93 2.75
CA LYS A 134 -8.70 17.38 1.36
C LYS A 134 -10.08 17.45 0.70
N ILE A 135 -10.89 16.40 0.83
CA ILE A 135 -12.24 16.35 0.28
C ILE A 135 -13.11 17.48 0.87
N ILE A 136 -13.08 17.65 2.20
CA ILE A 136 -13.85 18.71 2.88
C ILE A 136 -13.43 20.09 2.39
N LYS A 137 -12.13 20.32 2.16
CA LYS A 137 -11.63 21.60 1.66
C LYS A 137 -12.12 21.89 0.24
N GLU A 138 -12.10 20.90 -0.64
CA GLU A 138 -12.60 21.03 -2.01
C GLU A 138 -14.09 21.32 -2.04
N LEU A 139 -14.90 20.56 -1.28
CA LEU A 139 -16.35 20.80 -1.17
C LEU A 139 -16.68 22.21 -0.66
N LYS A 140 -15.92 22.73 0.31
CA LYS A 140 -16.11 24.11 0.78
C LYS A 140 -15.80 25.15 -0.28
N ASN A 141 -14.76 24.92 -1.09
CA ASN A 141 -14.41 25.82 -2.18
C ASN A 141 -15.54 25.85 -3.24
N ASP A 142 -16.06 24.69 -3.64
CA ASP A 142 -17.13 24.58 -4.62
C ASP A 142 -18.41 25.28 -4.15
N LEU A 143 -18.78 25.14 -2.87
CA LEU A 143 -19.93 25.83 -2.29
C LEU A 143 -19.76 27.36 -2.24
N CYS A 144 -18.54 27.86 -2.07
CA CYS A 144 -18.25 29.28 -2.13
C CYS A 144 -18.36 29.89 -3.54
N PHE A 145 -18.13 29.09 -4.59
CA PHE A 145 -18.29 29.54 -5.98
C PHE A 145 -19.73 29.53 -6.46
N GLN A 146 -20.61 28.70 -5.87
CA GLN A 146 -22.04 28.68 -6.26
C GLN A 146 -22.86 29.82 -5.64
N ASN A 147 -22.33 30.53 -4.66
CA ASN A 147 -23.00 31.64 -3.98
C ASN A 147 -22.53 33.04 -4.45
N LYS A 148 -21.86 33.12 -5.58
CA LYS A 148 -21.52 34.36 -6.28
C LYS A 148 -22.23 34.45 -7.63
#